data_6de8d0f73bb85545e40004870dbe25c4
#
_entry.id   6de8d0f73bb85545e40004870dbe25c4
#
_cell.length_a   1.000
_cell.length_b   1.000
_cell.length_c   1.000
_cell.angle_alpha   90.00
_cell.angle_beta   90.00
_cell.angle_gamma   90.00
#
_symmetry.space_group_name_H-M   'P 1'
#
loop_
_entity.id
_entity.type
_entity.pdbx_description
1 polymer ?
#
loop_
_entity_poly.entity_id
_entity_poly.type
_entity_poly.pdbx_seq_one_letter_code
_entity_poly.pdbx_strand_id
1 'polypeptide(L)'
;MEVHVTDKDFQTEVLDYKGLVLVDFWAPWCGPCRMLGPVIEEIAEEMKDSVKVCKMNVDENMEFPQKYGIMSIPTVLLFKEGEIVESMIGLQSKDSIIDVIKKHIS
;
A
#
# COMPACT_ATOMS: atom_id res chain seq x y z
N MET A 1 -11.36 -4.64 -3.32
CA MET A 1 -11.22 -5.34 -2.03
C MET A 1 -9.78 -5.27 -1.55
N GLU A 2 -9.60 -4.94 -0.28
CA GLU A 2 -8.27 -4.82 0.31
C GLU A 2 -7.84 -6.12 0.96
N VAL A 3 -6.53 -6.42 0.91
CA VAL A 3 -5.96 -7.58 1.58
C VAL A 3 -5.12 -7.07 2.76
N HIS A 4 -5.44 -7.54 3.96
CA HIS A 4 -4.63 -7.22 5.14
C HIS A 4 -3.47 -8.18 5.20
N VAL A 5 -2.24 -7.65 5.02
CA VAL A 5 -1.04 -8.48 4.97
C VAL A 5 -0.27 -8.38 6.28
N THR A 6 0.48 -9.43 6.57
CA THR A 6 1.33 -9.52 7.77
C THR A 6 2.75 -9.83 7.35
N ASP A 7 3.68 -9.76 8.32
CA ASP A 7 5.07 -10.15 8.06
C ASP A 7 5.17 -11.59 7.55
N LYS A 8 4.22 -12.45 7.94
CA LYS A 8 4.25 -13.87 7.55
C LYS A 8 3.87 -14.09 6.08
N ASP A 9 2.95 -13.26 5.56
CA ASP A 9 2.46 -13.48 4.20
C ASP A 9 2.86 -12.39 3.21
N PHE A 10 3.67 -11.42 3.64
CA PHE A 10 4.10 -10.32 2.77
C PHE A 10 4.82 -10.83 1.52
N GLN A 11 5.69 -11.83 1.70
CA GLN A 11 6.41 -12.40 0.57
C GLN A 11 5.44 -12.93 -0.49
N THR A 12 4.47 -13.73 -0.06
CA THR A 12 3.52 -14.37 -0.98
C THR A 12 2.54 -13.36 -1.58
N GLU A 13 1.99 -12.47 -0.74
CA GLU A 13 0.91 -11.58 -1.16
C GLU A 13 1.41 -10.36 -1.94
N VAL A 14 2.63 -9.91 -1.67
CA VAL A 14 3.17 -8.69 -2.27
C VAL A 14 4.35 -8.98 -3.19
N LEU A 15 5.41 -9.59 -2.67
CA LEU A 15 6.66 -9.70 -3.40
C LEU A 15 6.62 -10.73 -4.53
N ASP A 16 5.89 -11.82 -4.31
CA ASP A 16 5.75 -12.87 -5.33
C ASP A 16 4.59 -12.61 -6.29
N TYR A 17 3.79 -11.59 -6.00
CA TYR A 17 2.64 -11.27 -6.84
C TYR A 17 3.11 -10.66 -8.15
N LYS A 18 2.61 -11.19 -9.26
CA LYS A 18 2.93 -10.67 -10.60
C LYS A 18 1.96 -9.55 -10.94
N GLY A 19 2.51 -8.35 -11.13
CA GLY A 19 1.72 -7.16 -11.41
C GLY A 19 1.92 -6.09 -10.36
N LEU A 20 0.99 -5.15 -10.30
CA LEU A 20 1.07 -4.01 -9.38
C LEU A 20 0.43 -4.32 -8.05
N VAL A 21 1.11 -3.96 -6.95
CA VAL A 21 0.57 -4.05 -5.60
C VAL A 21 0.79 -2.73 -4.89
N LEU A 22 -0.28 -2.15 -4.39
CA LEU A 22 -0.25 -0.94 -3.56
C LEU A 22 -0.32 -1.37 -2.11
N VAL A 23 0.62 -0.93 -1.28
CA VAL A 23 0.62 -1.29 0.14
C VAL A 23 0.53 -0.02 0.99
N ASP A 24 -0.52 0.06 1.81
CA ASP A 24 -0.76 1.14 2.75
C ASP A 24 -0.25 0.73 4.13
N PHE A 25 0.84 1.36 4.59
CA PHE A 25 1.39 1.14 5.93
C PHE A 25 0.72 2.13 6.87
N TRP A 26 0.01 1.60 7.88
CA TRP A 26 -0.87 2.40 8.74
C TRP A 26 -0.85 1.90 10.18
N ALA A 27 -1.47 2.68 11.07
CA ALA A 27 -1.70 2.26 12.46
C ALA A 27 -3.06 2.80 12.92
N PRO A 28 -3.74 2.09 13.83
CA PRO A 28 -5.10 2.50 14.26
C PRO A 28 -5.15 3.83 14.98
N TRP A 29 -4.07 4.25 15.64
CA TRP A 29 -4.02 5.52 16.39
C TRP A 29 -3.69 6.73 15.50
N CYS A 30 -3.39 6.49 14.24
CA CYS A 30 -2.90 7.52 13.33
C CYS A 30 -4.08 8.25 12.66
N GLY A 31 -4.24 9.53 12.94
CA GLY A 31 -5.32 10.35 12.37
C GLY A 31 -5.30 10.40 10.85
N PRO A 32 -4.17 10.81 10.23
CA PRO A 32 -4.08 10.83 8.76
C PRO A 32 -4.30 9.46 8.12
N CYS A 33 -3.88 8.38 8.79
CA CYS A 33 -4.14 7.02 8.29
C CYS A 33 -5.63 6.74 8.20
N ARG A 34 -6.40 7.20 9.21
CA ARG A 34 -7.86 7.01 9.21
C ARG A 34 -8.54 7.83 8.12
N MET A 35 -7.96 8.96 7.75
CA MET A 35 -8.47 9.77 6.64
C MET A 35 -8.16 9.12 5.29
N LEU A 36 -7.00 8.49 5.18
CA LEU A 36 -6.58 7.83 3.94
C LEU A 36 -7.31 6.51 3.72
N GLY A 37 -7.72 5.83 4.78
CA GLY A 37 -8.38 4.53 4.71
C GLY A 37 -9.50 4.44 3.68
N PRO A 38 -10.51 5.31 3.75
CA PRO A 38 -11.61 5.29 2.77
C PRO A 38 -11.14 5.52 1.33
N VAL A 39 -10.10 6.33 1.14
CA VAL A 39 -9.53 6.58 -0.19
C VAL A 39 -8.91 5.30 -0.74
N ILE A 40 -8.14 4.60 0.07
CA ILE A 40 -7.52 3.33 -0.32
C ILE A 40 -8.59 2.28 -0.64
N GLU A 41 -9.66 2.24 0.15
CA GLU A 41 -10.79 1.35 -0.08
C GLU A 41 -11.44 1.61 -1.44
N GLU A 42 -11.66 2.87 -1.77
CA GLU A 42 -12.25 3.24 -3.06
C GLU A 42 -11.35 2.84 -4.22
N ILE A 43 -10.05 3.07 -4.07
CA ILE A 43 -9.08 2.66 -5.11
C ILE A 43 -9.09 1.14 -5.30
N ALA A 44 -9.17 0.40 -4.19
CA ALA A 44 -9.23 -1.06 -4.25
C ALA A 44 -10.41 -1.55 -5.08
N GLU A 45 -11.57 -0.88 -4.95
CA GLU A 45 -12.76 -1.23 -5.73
C GLU A 45 -12.65 -0.78 -7.18
N GLU A 46 -12.27 0.47 -7.38
CA GLU A 46 -12.27 1.06 -8.73
C GLU A 46 -11.19 0.50 -9.63
N MET A 47 -10.05 0.09 -9.06
CA MET A 47 -8.91 -0.36 -9.84
C MET A 47 -8.56 -1.83 -9.60
N LYS A 48 -9.54 -2.62 -9.17
CA LYS A 48 -9.31 -4.02 -8.80
C LYS A 48 -8.74 -4.88 -9.93
N ASP A 49 -8.98 -4.50 -11.16
CA ASP A 49 -8.47 -5.25 -12.32
C ASP A 49 -7.06 -4.81 -12.72
N SER A 50 -6.56 -3.73 -12.13
CA SER A 50 -5.27 -3.13 -12.50
C SER A 50 -4.22 -3.20 -11.40
N VAL A 51 -4.64 -3.17 -10.13
CA VAL A 51 -3.72 -3.15 -9.00
C VAL A 51 -4.31 -3.93 -7.83
N LYS A 52 -3.47 -4.69 -7.17
CA LYS A 52 -3.84 -5.35 -5.93
C LYS A 52 -3.57 -4.38 -4.78
N VAL A 53 -4.55 -4.18 -3.90
CA VAL A 53 -4.41 -3.24 -2.79
C VAL A 53 -4.27 -4.01 -1.47
N CYS A 54 -3.19 -3.73 -0.75
CA CYS A 54 -2.90 -4.35 0.53
C CYS A 54 -2.76 -3.29 1.62
N LYS A 55 -3.01 -3.69 2.86
CA LYS A 55 -2.83 -2.85 4.04
C LYS A 55 -1.99 -3.59 5.06
N MET A 56 -1.05 -2.89 5.69
CA MET A 56 -0.22 -3.48 6.75
C MET A 56 -0.25 -2.60 7.98
N ASN A 57 -0.72 -3.16 9.10
CA ASN A 57 -0.73 -2.47 10.39
C ASN A 57 0.68 -2.55 10.99
N VAL A 58 1.36 -1.41 11.10
CA VAL A 58 2.75 -1.38 11.57
C VAL A 58 2.88 -1.64 13.07
N ASP A 59 1.78 -1.52 13.84
CA ASP A 59 1.80 -1.87 15.26
C ASP A 59 1.96 -3.36 15.48
N GLU A 60 1.49 -4.16 14.52
CA GLU A 60 1.49 -5.62 14.63
C GLU A 60 2.56 -6.28 13.79
N ASN A 61 3.24 -5.52 12.93
CA ASN A 61 4.21 -6.07 11.98
C ASN A 61 5.42 -5.16 11.93
N MET A 62 6.58 -5.68 12.32
CA MET A 62 7.80 -4.87 12.40
C MET A 62 8.80 -5.19 11.31
N GLU A 63 8.80 -6.42 10.81
CA GLU A 63 9.85 -6.88 9.88
C GLU A 63 9.88 -6.07 8.58
N PHE A 64 8.78 -6.05 7.83
CA PHE A 64 8.76 -5.37 6.55
C PHE A 64 8.74 -3.85 6.65
N PRO A 65 8.01 -3.25 7.62
CA PRO A 65 8.15 -1.81 7.80
C PRO A 65 9.59 -1.37 8.08
N GLN A 66 10.33 -2.12 8.91
CA GLN A 66 11.74 -1.82 9.18
C GLN A 66 12.58 -2.02 7.94
N LYS A 67 12.36 -3.10 7.21
CA LYS A 67 13.11 -3.41 5.99
C LYS A 67 13.03 -2.28 4.97
N TYR A 68 11.85 -1.67 4.84
CA TYR A 68 11.64 -0.59 3.87
C TYR A 68 11.84 0.79 4.46
N GLY A 69 12.31 0.88 5.70
CA GLY A 69 12.59 2.16 6.34
C GLY A 69 11.36 3.03 6.54
N ILE A 70 10.22 2.42 6.87
CA ILE A 70 8.98 3.16 7.12
C ILE A 70 9.12 3.88 8.45
N MET A 71 9.31 5.21 8.41
CA MET A 71 9.53 6.03 9.60
C MET A 71 8.33 6.91 9.94
N SER A 72 7.47 7.16 9.00
CA SER A 72 6.25 7.93 9.23
C SER A 72 5.09 7.24 8.54
N ILE A 73 3.89 7.44 9.08
CA ILE A 73 2.66 6.85 8.53
C ILE A 73 1.61 7.93 8.34
N PRO A 74 0.74 7.78 7.34
CA PRO A 74 0.73 6.68 6.39
C PRO A 74 1.87 6.79 5.39
N THR A 75 2.37 5.66 4.94
CA THR A 75 3.27 5.57 3.78
C THR A 75 2.65 4.55 2.84
N VAL A 76 2.57 4.92 1.57
CA VAL A 76 2.01 4.03 0.54
C VAL A 76 3.12 3.71 -0.43
N LEU A 77 3.40 2.42 -0.58
CA LEU A 77 4.40 1.93 -1.53
C LEU A 77 3.69 1.23 -2.69
N LEU A 78 4.16 1.49 -3.90
CA LEU A 78 3.68 0.76 -5.07
C LEU A 78 4.78 -0.20 -5.52
N PHE A 79 4.43 -1.49 -5.59
CA PHE A 79 5.33 -2.55 -6.03
C PHE A 79 4.95 -2.99 -7.43
N LYS A 80 5.96 -3.29 -8.24
CA LYS A 80 5.76 -3.91 -9.54
C LYS A 80 6.74 -5.08 -9.66
N GLU A 81 6.20 -6.28 -9.83
CA GLU A 81 7.00 -7.51 -9.91
C GLU A 81 7.97 -7.63 -8.71
N GLY A 82 7.47 -7.32 -7.52
CA GLY A 82 8.24 -7.44 -6.29
C GLY A 82 9.17 -6.30 -5.96
N GLU A 83 9.23 -5.26 -6.81
CA GLU A 83 10.13 -4.13 -6.59
C GLU A 83 9.35 -2.84 -6.37
N ILE A 84 9.85 -1.99 -5.47
CA ILE A 84 9.22 -0.69 -5.20
C ILE A 84 9.46 0.23 -6.38
N VAL A 85 8.37 0.72 -6.97
CA VAL A 85 8.45 1.68 -8.08
C VAL A 85 8.01 3.08 -7.68
N GLU A 86 7.22 3.22 -6.61
CA GLU A 86 6.78 4.52 -6.11
C GLU A 86 6.64 4.48 -4.59
N SER A 87 6.91 5.63 -3.96
CA SER A 87 6.75 5.80 -2.52
C SER A 87 6.04 7.13 -2.27
N MET A 88 4.96 7.09 -1.52
CA MET A 88 4.17 8.28 -1.18
C MET A 88 4.06 8.37 0.33
N ILE A 89 4.55 9.46 0.91
CA ILE A 89 4.56 9.65 2.36
C ILE A 89 3.50 10.67 2.73
N GLY A 90 2.69 10.33 3.73
CA GLY A 90 1.66 11.21 4.26
C GLY A 90 0.34 11.07 3.51
N LEU A 91 -0.60 11.93 3.89
CA LEU A 91 -1.94 11.92 3.31
C LEU A 91 -1.90 12.40 1.86
N GLN A 92 -2.42 11.57 0.96
CA GLN A 92 -2.48 11.86 -0.47
C GLN A 92 -3.93 11.89 -0.92
N SER A 93 -4.22 12.66 -1.96
CA SER A 93 -5.55 12.63 -2.55
C SER A 93 -5.73 11.36 -3.38
N LYS A 94 -6.97 10.94 -3.55
CA LYS A 94 -7.30 9.79 -4.39
C LYS A 94 -6.75 9.96 -5.81
N ASP A 95 -6.96 11.15 -6.40
CA ASP A 95 -6.50 11.42 -7.76
C ASP A 95 -4.99 11.33 -7.88
N SER A 96 -4.26 11.81 -6.87
CA SER A 96 -2.81 11.75 -6.84
C SER A 96 -2.31 10.31 -6.85
N ILE A 97 -2.93 9.46 -6.04
CA ILE A 97 -2.54 8.05 -5.96
C ILE A 97 -2.87 7.33 -7.27
N ILE A 98 -4.06 7.58 -7.81
CA ILE A 98 -4.47 6.96 -9.08
C ILE A 98 -3.54 7.36 -10.22
N ASP A 99 -3.14 8.64 -10.27
CA ASP A 99 -2.22 9.12 -11.31
C ASP A 99 -0.88 8.38 -11.23
N VAL A 100 -0.39 8.16 -10.01
CA VAL A 100 0.86 7.43 -9.80
C VAL A 100 0.73 5.98 -10.26
N ILE A 101 -0.38 5.32 -9.90
CA ILE A 101 -0.63 3.94 -10.32
C ILE A 101 -0.67 3.84 -11.85
N LYS A 102 -1.35 4.79 -12.49
CA LYS A 102 -1.52 4.76 -13.95
C LYS A 102 -0.20 4.86 -14.72
N LYS A 103 0.82 5.47 -14.13
CA LYS A 103 2.14 5.53 -14.76
C LYS A 103 2.76 4.15 -14.96
N HIS A 104 2.33 3.17 -14.20
CA HIS A 104 2.93 1.84 -14.20
C HIS A 104 2.03 0.76 -14.81
N ILE A 105 0.85 1.12 -15.24
CA ILE A 105 -0.03 0.21 -15.97
C ILE A 105 0.44 0.19 -17.42
N SER A 106 0.77 -0.98 -17.90
CA SER A 106 1.25 -1.15 -19.28
C SER A 106 0.19 -1.75 -20.19
#